data_f59b2f3c232d8721166f302d5337333c
#
_entry.id   f59b2f3c232d8721166f302d5337333c
#
_cell.length_a   1.000
_cell.length_b   1.000
_cell.length_c   1.000
_cell.angle_alpha   90.00
_cell.angle_beta   90.00
_cell.angle_gamma   90.00
#
_symmetry.space_group_name_H-M   'P 1'
#
loop_
_entity.id
_entity.type
_entity.pdbx_description
1 polymer ?
#
loop_
_entity_poly.entity_id
_entity_poly.type
_entity_poly.pdbx_seq_one_letter_code
_entity_poly.pdbx_strand_id
1 'polypeptide(L)'
;MTDHTKVYGGLGAGALTLGALTYVGLVDPHRRGSMFPPCPFKLLTGWNCPACGGLRMTHDLIHGDLSAAVVDNVFLLIGIPLLAGWVVWRRKQGQSAFTPAVLVLVATLAIGWTVVRNLPGFPLVPTLLGT
;
A
#
# COMPACT_ATOMS: atom_id res chain seq x y z
N MET A 1 1.86 -31.47 -6.07
CA MET A 1 1.23 -30.70 -5.00
C MET A 1 -0.28 -30.87 -5.14
N THR A 2 -0.87 -31.43 -4.14
CA THR A 2 -2.30 -31.72 -4.11
C THR A 2 -3.11 -30.42 -4.00
N ASP A 3 -4.31 -30.41 -4.57
CA ASP A 3 -5.21 -29.23 -4.53
C ASP A 3 -5.49 -28.71 -3.10
N HIS A 4 -5.40 -29.59 -2.11
CA HIS A 4 -5.54 -29.25 -0.70
C HIS A 4 -4.53 -28.18 -0.22
N THR A 5 -3.27 -28.27 -0.64
CA THR A 5 -2.25 -27.27 -0.27
C THR A 5 -2.57 -25.89 -0.81
N LYS A 6 -3.10 -25.82 -2.03
CA LYS A 6 -3.54 -24.54 -2.64
C LYS A 6 -4.76 -23.97 -1.92
N VAL A 7 -5.70 -24.82 -1.52
CA VAL A 7 -6.91 -24.42 -0.78
C VAL A 7 -6.55 -23.90 0.61
N TYR A 8 -5.72 -24.65 1.37
CA TYR A 8 -5.28 -24.20 2.70
C TYR A 8 -4.40 -22.95 2.64
N GLY A 9 -3.53 -22.85 1.63
CA GLY A 9 -2.74 -21.66 1.39
C GLY A 9 -3.61 -20.44 1.07
N GLY A 10 -4.63 -20.60 0.25
CA GLY A 10 -5.60 -19.55 -0.09
C GLY A 10 -6.45 -19.12 1.12
N LEU A 11 -6.95 -20.09 1.89
CA LEU A 11 -7.71 -19.82 3.12
C LEU A 11 -6.87 -19.09 4.17
N GLY A 12 -5.62 -19.54 4.38
CA GLY A 12 -4.69 -18.90 5.31
C GLY A 12 -4.36 -17.47 4.91
N ALA A 13 -4.05 -17.25 3.63
CA ALA A 13 -3.79 -15.91 3.11
C ALA A 13 -5.02 -15.00 3.22
N GLY A 14 -6.21 -15.50 2.91
CA GLY A 14 -7.47 -14.78 3.07
C GLY A 14 -7.75 -14.39 4.52
N ALA A 15 -7.56 -15.32 5.45
CA ALA A 15 -7.75 -15.07 6.89
C ALA A 15 -6.75 -14.02 7.41
N LEU A 16 -5.48 -14.09 7.03
CA LEU A 16 -4.46 -13.11 7.39
C LEU A 16 -4.78 -11.72 6.84
N THR A 17 -5.22 -11.64 5.58
CA THR A 17 -5.61 -10.38 4.95
C THR A 17 -6.81 -9.76 5.64
N LEU A 18 -7.87 -10.54 5.91
CA LEU A 18 -9.04 -10.07 6.65
C LEU A 18 -8.68 -9.61 8.06
N GLY A 19 -7.85 -10.37 8.77
CA GLY A 19 -7.36 -10.00 10.10
C GLY A 19 -6.57 -8.69 10.08
N ALA A 20 -5.67 -8.52 9.12
CA ALA A 20 -4.90 -7.30 8.95
C ALA A 20 -5.78 -6.08 8.63
N LEU A 21 -6.73 -6.23 7.69
CA LEU A 21 -7.67 -5.17 7.35
C LEU A 21 -8.58 -4.79 8.52
N THR A 22 -9.06 -5.78 9.27
CA THR A 22 -9.85 -5.54 10.48
C THR A 22 -9.03 -4.79 11.53
N TYR A 23 -7.78 -5.17 11.73
CA TYR A 23 -6.89 -4.49 12.66
C TYR A 23 -6.64 -3.04 12.26
N VAL A 24 -6.32 -2.79 10.98
CA VAL A 24 -6.14 -1.43 10.45
C VAL A 24 -7.43 -0.60 10.53
N GLY A 25 -8.59 -1.23 10.34
CA GLY A 25 -9.88 -0.55 10.45
C GLY A 25 -10.23 -0.16 11.90
N LEU A 26 -9.83 -0.96 12.88
CA LEU A 26 -10.15 -0.72 14.30
C LEU A 26 -9.11 0.16 15.01
N VAL A 27 -7.84 0.05 14.61
CA VAL A 27 -6.75 0.83 15.20
C VAL A 27 -6.40 1.99 14.29
N ASP A 28 -6.65 3.21 14.74
CA ASP A 28 -6.39 4.41 13.95
C ASP A 28 -4.88 4.67 13.81
N PRO A 29 -4.31 4.53 12.60
CA PRO A 29 -2.89 4.76 12.36
C PRO A 29 -2.51 6.25 12.31
N HIS A 30 -3.47 7.18 12.35
CA HIS A 30 -3.20 8.62 12.43
C HIS A 30 -2.80 9.06 13.84
N ARG A 31 -3.12 8.26 14.86
CA ARG A 31 -2.83 8.63 16.25
C ARG A 31 -1.33 8.50 16.55
N ARG A 32 -0.80 9.48 17.26
CA ARG A 32 0.53 9.37 17.87
C ARG A 32 0.53 8.25 18.90
N GLY A 33 1.54 7.38 18.85
CA GLY A 33 1.63 6.22 19.73
C GLY A 33 0.77 5.04 19.29
N SER A 34 0.24 5.03 18.06
CA SER A 34 -0.35 3.84 17.48
C SER A 34 0.66 2.68 17.49
N MET A 35 0.16 1.46 17.66
CA MET A 35 1.01 0.25 17.72
C MET A 35 1.66 -0.12 16.36
N PHE A 36 1.47 0.71 15.33
CA PHE A 36 2.11 0.52 14.05
C PHE A 36 3.57 0.97 14.10
N PRO A 37 4.51 0.14 13.62
CA PRO A 37 5.92 0.48 13.62
C PRO A 37 6.18 1.69 12.71
N PRO A 38 7.10 2.59 13.08
CA PRO A 38 7.51 3.69 12.22
C PRO A 38 8.19 3.15 10.96
N CYS A 39 8.08 3.88 9.85
CA CYS A 39 8.73 3.51 8.60
C CYS A 39 10.26 3.59 8.76
N PRO A 40 11.00 2.47 8.56
CA PRO A 40 12.45 2.47 8.70
C PRO A 40 13.14 3.38 7.67
N PHE A 41 12.58 3.50 6.47
CA PHE A 41 13.10 4.41 5.45
C PHE A 41 13.03 5.87 5.91
N LYS A 42 11.93 6.28 6.53
CA LYS A 42 11.78 7.64 7.08
C LYS A 42 12.71 7.89 8.27
N LEU A 43 12.92 6.87 9.11
CA LEU A 43 13.84 6.97 10.24
C LEU A 43 15.30 7.15 9.77
N LEU A 44 15.69 6.48 8.69
CA LEU A 44 17.06 6.51 8.17
C LEU A 44 17.35 7.73 7.30
N THR A 45 16.40 8.15 6.48
CA THR A 45 16.61 9.19 5.46
C THR A 45 15.88 10.49 5.75
N GLY A 46 14.87 10.48 6.63
CA GLY A 46 13.97 11.61 6.86
C GLY A 46 12.91 11.80 5.75
N TRP A 47 13.00 11.04 4.68
CA TRP A 47 12.08 11.12 3.54
C TRP A 47 10.88 10.19 3.71
N ASN A 48 9.74 10.58 3.14
CA ASN A 48 8.58 9.71 3.03
C ASN A 48 8.85 8.64 1.96
N CYS A 49 8.76 7.36 2.32
CA CYS A 49 8.91 6.27 1.36
C CYS A 49 7.68 6.21 0.42
N PRO A 50 7.75 5.48 -0.70
CA PRO A 50 6.61 5.38 -1.63
C PRO A 50 5.37 4.73 -1.01
N ALA A 51 5.54 3.93 0.04
CA ALA A 51 4.46 3.26 0.78
C ALA A 51 4.02 4.00 2.05
N CYS A 52 4.71 5.09 2.44
CA CYS A 52 4.32 5.89 3.61
C CYS A 52 2.90 6.43 3.47
N GLY A 53 2.10 6.26 4.52
CA GLY A 53 0.68 6.61 4.52
C GLY A 53 -0.23 5.49 4.00
N GLY A 54 0.31 4.35 3.56
CA GLY A 54 -0.50 3.24 3.05
C GLY A 54 -1.47 2.66 4.08
N LEU A 55 -1.06 2.56 5.33
CA LEU A 55 -1.94 2.10 6.42
C LEU A 55 -3.05 3.12 6.70
N ARG A 56 -2.73 4.41 6.69
CA ARG A 56 -3.73 5.50 6.86
C ARG A 56 -4.70 5.51 5.70
N MET A 57 -4.20 5.47 4.47
CA MET A 57 -5.02 5.34 3.27
C MET A 57 -6.00 4.15 3.37
N THR A 58 -5.53 3.00 3.82
CA THR A 58 -6.36 1.80 3.99
C THR A 58 -7.41 2.01 5.09
N HIS A 59 -7.04 2.61 6.21
CA HIS A 59 -7.97 2.96 7.29
C HIS A 59 -9.07 3.90 6.79
N ASP A 60 -8.68 4.97 6.08
CA ASP A 60 -9.61 5.96 5.53
C ASP A 60 -10.57 5.34 4.50
N LEU A 61 -10.05 4.45 3.63
CA LEU A 61 -10.89 3.70 2.68
C LEU A 61 -11.93 2.84 3.38
N ILE A 62 -11.55 2.14 4.45
CA ILE A 62 -12.47 1.30 5.23
C ILE A 62 -13.57 2.17 5.85
N HIS A 63 -13.27 3.39 6.25
CA HIS A 63 -14.22 4.35 6.82
C HIS A 63 -14.93 5.22 5.77
N GLY A 64 -14.66 5.01 4.48
CA GLY A 64 -15.32 5.72 3.39
C GLY A 64 -14.80 7.13 3.12
N ASP A 65 -13.69 7.53 3.72
CA ASP A 65 -13.07 8.84 3.48
C ASP A 65 -12.04 8.78 2.35
N LEU A 66 -12.56 8.86 1.13
CA LEU A 66 -11.73 8.82 -0.07
C LEU A 66 -10.80 10.03 -0.19
N SER A 67 -11.22 11.19 0.32
CA SER A 67 -10.41 12.42 0.24
C SER A 67 -9.17 12.32 1.11
N ALA A 68 -9.30 11.80 2.33
CA ALA A 68 -8.17 11.54 3.22
C ALA A 68 -7.25 10.46 2.64
N ALA A 69 -7.82 9.38 2.10
CA ALA A 69 -7.06 8.31 1.46
C ALA A 69 -6.18 8.81 0.29
N VAL A 70 -6.68 9.73 -0.54
CA VAL A 70 -5.91 10.37 -1.62
C VAL A 70 -4.74 11.17 -1.07
N VAL A 71 -4.96 11.94 -0.01
CA VAL A 71 -3.90 12.76 0.61
C VAL A 71 -2.82 11.87 1.21
N ASP A 72 -3.21 10.78 1.86
CA ASP A 72 -2.25 9.89 2.53
C ASP A 72 -1.39 9.09 1.54
N ASN A 73 -1.96 8.51 0.51
CA ASN A 73 -1.17 7.87 -0.54
C ASN A 73 -1.95 7.57 -1.83
N VAL A 74 -2.09 8.56 -2.69
CA VAL A 74 -2.74 8.41 -3.99
C VAL A 74 -2.02 7.38 -4.90
N PHE A 75 -0.71 7.25 -4.77
CA PHE A 75 0.09 6.31 -5.57
C PHE A 75 -0.31 4.86 -5.31
N LEU A 76 -0.43 4.47 -4.04
CA LEU A 76 -0.91 3.13 -3.67
C LEU A 76 -2.41 2.97 -3.94
N LEU A 77 -3.20 4.02 -3.71
CA LEU A 77 -4.65 4.02 -3.94
C LEU A 77 -5.00 3.65 -5.38
N ILE A 78 -4.27 4.17 -6.33
CA ILE A 78 -4.45 3.87 -7.76
C ILE A 78 -3.60 2.68 -8.20
N GLY A 79 -2.37 2.60 -7.73
CA GLY A 79 -1.40 1.60 -8.15
C GLY A 79 -1.77 0.17 -7.78
N ILE A 80 -2.33 -0.05 -6.58
CA ILE A 80 -2.71 -1.39 -6.13
C ILE A 80 -3.82 -1.99 -7.01
N PRO A 81 -4.95 -1.30 -7.28
CA PRO A 81 -5.99 -1.83 -8.16
C PRO A 81 -5.49 -2.08 -9.60
N LEU A 82 -4.67 -1.17 -10.13
CA LEU A 82 -4.10 -1.33 -11.47
C LEU A 82 -3.17 -2.54 -11.54
N LEU A 83 -2.29 -2.70 -10.56
CA LEU A 83 -1.38 -3.84 -10.51
C LEU A 83 -2.13 -5.15 -10.31
N ALA A 84 -3.14 -5.16 -9.44
CA ALA A 84 -4.00 -6.33 -9.22
C ALA A 84 -4.73 -6.73 -10.52
N GLY A 85 -5.31 -5.78 -11.21
CA GLY A 85 -5.95 -6.01 -12.52
C GLY A 85 -4.99 -6.55 -13.56
N TRP A 86 -3.77 -5.99 -13.64
CA TRP A 86 -2.71 -6.47 -14.50
C TRP A 86 -2.31 -7.92 -14.19
N VAL A 87 -2.11 -8.24 -12.90
CA VAL A 87 -1.74 -9.59 -12.46
C VAL A 87 -2.83 -10.61 -12.82
N VAL A 88 -4.09 -10.29 -12.55
CA VAL A 88 -5.24 -11.15 -12.90
C VAL A 88 -5.32 -11.36 -14.41
N TRP A 89 -5.20 -10.30 -15.19
CA TRP A 89 -5.26 -10.37 -16.65
C TRP A 89 -4.15 -11.24 -17.23
N ARG A 90 -2.89 -11.04 -16.79
CA ARG A 90 -1.75 -11.84 -17.23
C ARG A 90 -1.87 -13.31 -16.84
N ARG A 91 -2.34 -13.59 -15.63
CA ARG A 91 -2.56 -14.97 -15.17
C ARG A 91 -3.62 -15.70 -16.00
N LYS A 92 -4.69 -15.01 -16.39
CA LYS A 92 -5.71 -15.57 -17.29
C LYS A 92 -5.14 -15.94 -18.67
N GLN A 93 -4.09 -15.25 -19.12
CA GLN A 93 -3.38 -15.56 -20.35
C GLN A 93 -2.28 -16.61 -20.18
N GLY A 94 -2.10 -17.20 -18.99
CA GLY A 94 -1.04 -18.16 -18.71
C GLY A 94 0.37 -17.55 -18.73
N GLN A 95 0.48 -16.23 -18.59
CA GLN A 95 1.75 -15.50 -18.65
C GLN A 95 2.18 -14.98 -17.29
N SER A 96 3.50 -14.83 -17.09
CA SER A 96 4.04 -14.19 -15.89
C SER A 96 3.63 -12.71 -15.84
N ALA A 97 3.12 -12.27 -14.71
CA ALA A 97 2.77 -10.87 -14.46
C ALA A 97 4.01 -10.00 -14.18
N PHE A 98 5.03 -10.59 -13.56
CA PHE A 98 6.24 -9.88 -13.13
C PHE A 98 7.39 -10.12 -14.12
N THR A 99 7.35 -9.43 -15.26
CA THR A 99 8.45 -9.38 -16.20
C THR A 99 9.48 -8.33 -15.78
N PRO A 100 10.75 -8.44 -16.21
CA PRO A 100 11.76 -7.42 -15.91
C PRO A 100 11.31 -6.00 -16.28
N ALA A 101 10.62 -5.86 -17.41
CA ALA A 101 10.10 -4.56 -17.87
C ALA A 101 9.07 -3.98 -16.89
N VAL A 102 8.15 -4.81 -16.37
CA VAL A 102 7.14 -4.39 -15.39
C VAL A 102 7.81 -4.01 -14.07
N LEU A 103 8.80 -4.80 -13.62
CA LEU A 103 9.54 -4.49 -12.39
C LEU A 103 10.29 -3.16 -12.49
N VAL A 104 10.96 -2.91 -13.62
CA VAL A 104 11.64 -1.63 -13.88
C VAL A 104 10.63 -0.48 -13.93
N LEU A 105 9.49 -0.66 -14.58
CA LEU A 105 8.44 0.37 -14.63
C LEU A 105 7.91 0.70 -13.23
N VAL A 106 7.56 -0.30 -12.43
CA VAL A 106 7.06 -0.11 -11.05
C VAL A 106 8.11 0.56 -10.18
N ALA A 107 9.38 0.12 -10.27
CA ALA A 107 10.48 0.75 -9.53
C ALA A 107 10.68 2.22 -9.93
N THR A 108 10.64 2.52 -11.22
CA THR A 108 10.78 3.90 -11.73
C THR A 108 9.65 4.79 -11.23
N LEU A 109 8.41 4.30 -11.28
CA LEU A 109 7.25 5.03 -10.78
C LEU A 109 7.32 5.24 -9.27
N ALA A 110 7.76 4.24 -8.51
CA ALA A 110 7.92 4.35 -7.06
C ALA A 110 9.02 5.36 -6.67
N ILE A 111 10.15 5.35 -7.39
CA ILE A 111 11.21 6.34 -7.20
C ILE A 111 10.71 7.74 -7.54
N GLY A 112 10.06 7.91 -8.70
CA GLY A 112 9.47 9.19 -9.11
C GLY A 112 8.47 9.72 -8.08
N TRP A 113 7.58 8.87 -7.59
CA TRP A 113 6.64 9.21 -6.53
C TRP A 113 7.34 9.62 -5.24
N THR A 114 8.39 8.88 -4.83
CA THR A 114 9.19 9.21 -3.66
C THR A 114 9.81 10.61 -3.78
N VAL A 115 10.38 10.92 -4.93
CA VAL A 115 10.97 12.25 -5.17
C VAL A 115 9.90 13.33 -5.12
N VAL A 116 8.82 13.17 -5.88
CA VAL A 116 7.75 14.19 -5.99
C VAL A 116 7.12 14.50 -4.63
N ARG A 117 6.78 13.47 -3.85
CA ARG A 117 6.14 13.68 -2.55
C ARG A 117 7.04 14.28 -1.46
N ASN A 118 8.35 14.28 -1.67
CA ASN A 118 9.31 14.91 -0.77
C ASN A 118 9.76 16.31 -1.24
N LEU A 119 9.21 16.80 -2.35
CA LEU A 119 9.47 18.16 -2.80
C LEU A 119 8.81 19.18 -1.86
N PRO A 120 9.46 20.33 -1.61
CA PRO A 120 8.88 21.39 -0.79
C PRO A 120 7.53 21.88 -1.38
N GLY A 121 6.50 21.99 -0.53
CA GLY A 121 5.20 22.49 -0.94
C GLY A 121 4.29 21.46 -1.64
N PHE A 122 4.68 20.20 -1.75
CA PHE A 122 3.82 19.15 -2.31
C PHE A 122 2.62 18.88 -1.38
N PRO A 123 1.37 18.96 -1.89
CA PRO A 123 0.18 18.97 -1.02
C PRO A 123 -0.23 17.59 -0.51
N LEU A 124 0.13 16.51 -1.23
CA LEU A 124 -0.29 15.14 -0.89
C LEU A 124 0.76 14.45 -0.01
N VAL A 125 0.86 14.90 1.23
CA VAL A 125 1.79 14.35 2.23
C VAL A 125 0.97 13.73 3.36
N PRO A 126 1.36 12.54 3.87
CA PRO A 126 0.65 11.90 4.97
C PRO A 126 0.54 12.84 6.17
N THR A 127 -0.68 13.09 6.60
CA THR A 127 -0.96 13.93 7.76
C THR A 127 -0.92 13.10 9.04
N LEU A 128 -0.18 13.58 10.03
CA LEU A 128 -0.26 13.08 11.40
C LEU A 128 -1.22 13.99 12.19
N LEU A 129 -2.33 13.44 12.67
CA LEU A 129 -3.18 14.17 13.59
C LEU A 129 -2.37 14.50 14.85
N GLY A 130 -2.23 15.79 15.14
CA GLY A 130 -1.54 16.28 16.33
C GLY A 130 -0.07 16.70 16.15
N THR A 131 0.30 17.09 14.96
CA THR A 131 1.52 17.92 14.74
C THR A 131 1.18 19.38 14.80
#